data_275eb1856e71d97739047992f86f70d6
#
_entry.id   275eb1856e71d97739047992f86f70d6
#
_cell.length_a   1.000
_cell.length_b   1.000
_cell.length_c   1.000
_cell.angle_alpha   90.00
_cell.angle_beta   90.00
_cell.angle_gamma   90.00
#
_symmetry.space_group_name_H-M   'P 1'
#
loop_
_entity.id
_entity.type
_entity.pdbx_description
1 polymer ?
#
loop_
_entity_poly.entity_id
_entity_poly.type
_entity_poly.pdbx_seq_one_letter_code
_entity_poly.pdbx_strand_id
1 'polypeptide(L)'
;MELCREKVEKIWLMAGRWDVDGGREFNIAWTPLTREASSYIFDSSPVPLVFLGWEVGDTVITGDNLRNEDYLWQAMADHGFKEGRSSWDPMLILLALTGDIEKAGYTYKRGKASLETDTGKNHFTLDPNGNHTYVIKAKPDSYYKDLINEIIE
;
A
#
# COMPACT_ATOMS: atom_id res chain seq x y z
N MET A 1 -8.49 -16.31 -15.43
CA MET A 1 -7.03 -16.21 -15.24
C MET A 1 -6.29 -15.81 -16.51
N GLU A 2 -6.60 -16.38 -17.69
CA GLU A 2 -5.96 -16.04 -18.97
C GLU A 2 -6.17 -14.56 -19.36
N LEU A 3 -7.39 -14.06 -19.27
CA LEU A 3 -7.69 -12.65 -19.55
C LEU A 3 -6.90 -11.67 -18.64
N CYS A 4 -6.67 -12.05 -17.38
CA CYS A 4 -5.84 -11.22 -16.48
C CYS A 4 -4.39 -11.14 -16.98
N ARG A 5 -3.81 -12.26 -17.40
CA ARG A 5 -2.44 -12.27 -17.98
C ARG A 5 -2.30 -11.41 -19.22
N GLU A 6 -3.36 -11.35 -20.04
CA GLU A 6 -3.35 -10.58 -21.29
C GLU A 6 -3.57 -9.07 -21.08
N LYS A 7 -4.35 -8.68 -20.06
CA LYS A 7 -4.88 -7.31 -19.93
C LYS A 7 -4.34 -6.56 -18.72
N VAL A 8 -3.76 -7.25 -17.74
CA VAL A 8 -3.26 -6.64 -16.49
C VAL A 8 -1.75 -6.83 -16.45
N GLU A 9 -1.01 -5.74 -16.42
CA GLU A 9 0.45 -5.79 -16.30
C GLU A 9 0.89 -6.20 -14.90
N LYS A 10 0.32 -5.58 -13.88
CA LYS A 10 0.60 -5.82 -12.46
C LYS A 10 -0.56 -5.30 -11.60
N ILE A 11 -0.62 -5.70 -10.35
CA ILE A 11 -1.60 -5.22 -9.38
C ILE A 11 -0.85 -4.47 -8.27
N TRP A 12 -1.28 -3.24 -7.99
CA TRP A 12 -0.79 -2.40 -6.91
C TRP A 12 -1.72 -2.55 -5.70
N LEU A 13 -1.17 -2.84 -4.52
CA LEU A 13 -1.93 -3.19 -3.33
C LEU A 13 -1.47 -2.36 -2.13
N MET A 14 -2.40 -1.65 -1.49
CA MET A 14 -2.20 -1.21 -0.12
C MET A 14 -2.50 -2.40 0.79
N ALA A 15 -1.46 -3.14 1.18
CA ALA A 15 -1.62 -4.40 1.88
C ALA A 15 -0.35 -4.85 2.60
N GLY A 16 -0.53 -5.43 3.76
CA GLY A 16 0.51 -6.05 4.55
C GLY A 16 1.34 -5.08 5.39
N ARG A 17 2.17 -5.66 6.24
CA ARG A 17 3.19 -4.97 7.01
C ARG A 17 4.50 -5.73 6.84
N TRP A 18 5.46 -5.14 6.15
CA TRP A 18 6.65 -5.84 5.64
C TRP A 18 7.94 -5.46 6.35
N ASP A 19 7.91 -4.46 7.25
CA ASP A 19 9.03 -4.03 8.11
C ASP A 19 9.36 -5.05 9.21
N VAL A 20 8.41 -5.91 9.54
CA VAL A 20 8.54 -6.97 10.56
C VAL A 20 8.05 -8.31 10.01
N ASP A 21 8.76 -9.39 10.33
CA ASP A 21 8.29 -10.74 10.03
C ASP A 21 7.09 -11.09 10.92
N GLY A 22 6.06 -11.70 10.34
CA GLY A 22 4.80 -11.96 11.05
C GLY A 22 3.98 -10.70 11.32
N GLY A 23 4.17 -9.64 10.55
CA GLY A 23 3.35 -8.43 10.60
C GLY A 23 1.88 -8.74 10.35
N ARG A 24 0.99 -7.89 10.86
CA ARG A 24 -0.45 -7.96 10.57
C ARG A 24 -0.92 -6.60 10.08
N GLU A 25 -1.76 -6.61 9.06
CA GLU A 25 -2.34 -5.41 8.50
C GLU A 25 -3.84 -5.63 8.27
N PHE A 26 -4.63 -4.57 8.49
CA PHE A 26 -6.09 -4.61 8.54
C PHE A 26 -6.72 -5.21 7.28
N ASN A 27 -6.32 -4.73 6.09
CA ASN A 27 -6.95 -5.11 4.82
C ASN A 27 -6.85 -6.61 4.52
N ILE A 28 -5.78 -7.25 4.94
CA ILE A 28 -5.54 -8.68 4.67
C ILE A 28 -5.83 -9.60 5.87
N ALA A 29 -5.92 -9.05 7.10
CA ALA A 29 -6.01 -9.85 8.31
C ALA A 29 -7.34 -9.72 9.08
N TRP A 30 -8.27 -8.84 8.64
CA TRP A 30 -9.47 -8.45 9.39
C TRP A 30 -10.39 -9.61 9.73
N THR A 31 -10.82 -10.39 8.76
CA THR A 31 -11.74 -11.50 8.95
C THR A 31 -11.14 -12.81 8.42
N PRO A 32 -11.67 -13.99 8.82
CA PRO A 32 -11.28 -15.26 8.21
C PRO A 32 -11.38 -15.23 6.68
N LEU A 33 -12.47 -14.67 6.14
CA LEU A 33 -12.70 -14.60 4.70
C LEU A 33 -11.65 -13.69 4.00
N THR A 34 -11.31 -12.54 4.59
CA THR A 34 -10.25 -11.68 4.02
C THR A 34 -8.90 -12.38 4.04
N ARG A 35 -8.59 -13.14 5.09
CA ARG A 35 -7.34 -13.91 5.17
C ARG A 35 -7.24 -15.00 4.12
N GLU A 36 -8.31 -15.77 3.93
CA GLU A 36 -8.38 -16.81 2.90
C GLU A 36 -8.26 -16.22 1.50
N ALA A 37 -8.99 -15.14 1.19
CA ALA A 37 -8.94 -14.47 -0.10
C ALA A 37 -7.55 -13.87 -0.38
N SER A 38 -6.93 -13.22 0.62
CA SER A 38 -5.59 -12.62 0.47
C SER A 38 -4.52 -13.69 0.27
N SER A 39 -4.56 -14.77 1.05
CA SER A 39 -3.65 -15.91 0.88
C SER A 39 -3.78 -16.51 -0.52
N TYR A 40 -5.02 -16.71 -0.99
CA TYR A 40 -5.28 -17.19 -2.34
C TYR A 40 -4.70 -16.28 -3.42
N ILE A 41 -4.86 -14.96 -3.31
CA ILE A 41 -4.29 -13.99 -4.26
C ILE A 41 -2.76 -14.02 -4.22
N PHE A 42 -2.14 -14.09 -3.04
CA PHE A 42 -0.68 -14.15 -2.92
C PHE A 42 -0.10 -15.42 -3.54
N ASP A 43 -0.83 -16.53 -3.47
CA ASP A 43 -0.36 -17.80 -4.02
C ASP A 43 -0.65 -17.98 -5.51
N SER A 44 -1.75 -17.42 -6.01
CA SER A 44 -2.29 -17.75 -7.33
C SER A 44 -2.42 -16.59 -8.30
N SER A 45 -1.96 -15.37 -7.94
CA SER A 45 -2.01 -14.24 -8.87
C SER A 45 -1.29 -14.57 -10.18
N PRO A 46 -1.97 -14.39 -11.34
CA PRO A 46 -1.34 -14.64 -12.63
C PRO A 46 -0.42 -13.52 -13.10
N VAL A 47 -0.37 -12.41 -12.35
CA VAL A 47 0.41 -11.20 -12.65
C VAL A 47 1.18 -10.75 -11.42
N PRO A 48 2.25 -9.95 -11.58
CA PRO A 48 3.02 -9.43 -10.45
C PRO A 48 2.17 -8.64 -9.46
N LEU A 49 2.47 -8.78 -8.16
CA LEU A 49 1.88 -7.99 -7.09
C LEU A 49 2.92 -7.00 -6.55
N VAL A 50 2.53 -5.73 -6.44
CA VAL A 50 3.35 -4.68 -5.84
C VAL A 50 2.64 -4.14 -4.61
N PHE A 51 3.28 -4.27 -3.45
CA PHE A 51 2.71 -3.90 -2.16
C PHE A 51 3.28 -2.57 -1.67
N LEU A 52 2.39 -1.68 -1.27
CA LEU A 52 2.69 -0.58 -0.36
C LEU A 52 2.19 -0.99 1.02
N GLY A 53 3.12 -1.30 1.93
CA GLY A 53 2.79 -1.79 3.26
C GLY A 53 2.31 -0.69 4.21
N TRP A 54 1.74 -1.12 5.34
CA TRP A 54 1.28 -0.23 6.40
C TRP A 54 2.38 0.75 6.85
N GLU A 55 3.61 0.27 7.04
CA GLU A 55 4.77 1.05 7.51
C GLU A 55 5.18 2.18 6.55
N VAL A 56 4.78 2.12 5.30
CA VAL A 56 5.15 3.11 4.29
C VAL A 56 4.34 4.41 4.44
N GLY A 57 3.04 4.30 4.67
CA GLY A 57 2.14 5.44 4.73
C GLY A 57 1.78 5.92 6.14
N ASP A 58 2.11 5.15 7.19
CA ASP A 58 1.70 5.42 8.56
C ASP A 58 2.12 6.80 9.07
N THR A 59 3.35 7.21 8.77
CA THR A 59 3.93 8.48 9.23
C THR A 59 3.77 9.64 8.26
N VAL A 60 3.25 9.40 7.06
CA VAL A 60 3.00 10.45 6.05
C VAL A 60 1.60 11.02 6.28
N ILE A 61 1.51 12.14 6.99
CA ILE A 61 0.24 12.81 7.32
C ILE A 61 -0.04 13.90 6.31
N THR A 62 -1.18 13.81 5.60
CA THR A 62 -1.62 14.81 4.60
C THR A 62 -3.02 15.33 4.91
N GLY A 63 -3.40 16.44 4.26
CA GLY A 63 -4.67 17.13 4.49
C GLY A 63 -4.66 18.05 5.71
N ASP A 64 -3.54 18.22 6.38
CA ASP A 64 -3.35 19.18 7.47
C ASP A 64 -3.31 20.64 7.01
N ASN A 65 -3.15 20.87 5.70
CA ASN A 65 -3.22 22.18 5.03
C ASN A 65 -4.62 22.56 4.52
N LEU A 66 -5.56 21.64 4.52
CA LEU A 66 -6.92 21.88 4.06
C LEU A 66 -7.66 22.88 4.97
N ARG A 67 -8.60 23.62 4.40
CA ARG A 67 -9.39 24.64 5.10
C ARG A 67 -10.76 24.12 5.50
N ASN A 68 -11.38 24.74 6.50
CA ASN A 68 -12.70 24.34 6.99
C ASN A 68 -13.80 24.42 5.90
N GLU A 69 -13.58 25.18 4.84
CA GLU A 69 -14.49 25.31 3.70
C GLU A 69 -14.39 24.13 2.72
N ASP A 70 -13.29 23.37 2.76
CA ASP A 70 -13.04 22.26 1.83
C ASP A 70 -13.91 21.07 2.18
N TYR A 71 -14.57 20.48 1.21
CA TYR A 71 -15.38 19.27 1.40
C TYR A 71 -14.55 18.09 1.90
N LEU A 72 -13.29 17.97 1.43
CA LEU A 72 -12.39 16.93 1.90
C LEU A 72 -12.03 17.12 3.37
N TRP A 73 -11.76 18.36 3.81
CA TRP A 73 -11.54 18.66 5.23
C TRP A 73 -12.76 18.28 6.08
N GLN A 74 -13.97 18.62 5.63
CA GLN A 74 -15.21 18.28 6.35
C GLN A 74 -15.38 16.77 6.49
N ALA A 75 -15.16 16.01 5.39
CA ALA A 75 -15.21 14.55 5.42
C ALA A 75 -14.18 13.96 6.38
N MET A 76 -12.95 14.47 6.38
CA MET A 76 -11.91 14.05 7.31
C MET A 76 -12.25 14.41 8.76
N ALA A 77 -12.76 15.62 8.99
CA ALA A 77 -13.14 16.11 10.32
C ALA A 77 -14.28 15.28 10.94
N ASP A 78 -15.27 14.88 10.17
CA ASP A 78 -16.38 14.01 10.60
C ASP A 78 -15.89 12.64 11.07
N HIS A 79 -14.74 12.18 10.55
CA HIS A 79 -14.09 10.94 10.95
C HIS A 79 -12.99 11.14 12.01
N GLY A 80 -12.83 12.34 12.56
CA GLY A 80 -11.87 12.64 13.62
C GLY A 80 -10.45 12.98 13.14
N PHE A 81 -10.26 13.27 11.85
CA PHE A 81 -8.93 13.53 11.23
C PHE A 81 -8.72 15.01 10.88
N LYS A 82 -9.05 15.93 11.79
CA LYS A 82 -8.90 17.39 11.58
C LYS A 82 -7.47 17.86 11.31
N GLU A 83 -6.50 17.15 11.84
CA GLU A 83 -5.07 17.46 11.74
C GLU A 83 -4.38 16.66 10.59
N GLY A 84 -5.17 16.13 9.66
CA GLY A 84 -4.68 15.27 8.60
C GLY A 84 -4.76 13.78 8.94
N ARG A 85 -4.43 12.95 7.96
CA ARG A 85 -4.49 11.49 8.07
C ARG A 85 -3.28 10.83 7.40
N SER A 86 -2.89 9.66 7.89
CA SER A 86 -1.92 8.77 7.23
C SER A 86 -2.34 8.44 5.80
N SER A 87 -1.41 8.46 4.86
CA SER A 87 -1.68 8.59 3.43
C SER A 87 -1.36 7.34 2.62
N TRP A 88 -1.70 6.16 3.13
CA TRP A 88 -1.44 4.88 2.44
C TRP A 88 -1.99 4.83 1.01
N ASP A 89 -3.30 5.06 0.86
CA ASP A 89 -3.97 4.98 -0.44
C ASP A 89 -3.55 6.10 -1.41
N PRO A 90 -3.44 7.37 -0.99
CA PRO A 90 -2.91 8.42 -1.85
C PRO A 90 -1.48 8.12 -2.35
N MET A 91 -0.59 7.63 -1.48
CA MET A 91 0.76 7.23 -1.87
C MET A 91 0.77 6.08 -2.88
N LEU A 92 -0.11 5.07 -2.67
CA LEU A 92 -0.25 3.96 -3.61
C LEU A 92 -0.74 4.43 -4.99
N ILE A 93 -1.73 5.34 -5.02
CA ILE A 93 -2.26 5.88 -6.29
C ILE A 93 -1.16 6.62 -7.04
N LEU A 94 -0.39 7.49 -6.40
CA LEU A 94 0.72 8.22 -7.02
C LEU A 94 1.81 7.27 -7.53
N LEU A 95 2.16 6.26 -6.76
CA LEU A 95 3.10 5.22 -7.16
C LEU A 95 2.60 4.48 -8.40
N ALA A 96 1.34 4.05 -8.41
CA ALA A 96 0.74 3.31 -9.52
C ALA A 96 0.62 4.17 -10.79
N LEU A 97 0.25 5.45 -10.67
CA LEU A 97 0.18 6.38 -11.79
C LEU A 97 1.58 6.69 -12.38
N THR A 98 2.59 6.78 -11.53
CA THR A 98 3.99 6.93 -11.97
C THR A 98 4.47 5.68 -12.71
N GLY A 99 4.01 4.50 -12.29
CA GLY A 99 4.33 3.20 -12.90
C GLY A 99 5.78 2.73 -12.69
N ASP A 100 6.64 3.57 -12.10
CA ASP A 100 8.06 3.35 -11.86
C ASP A 100 8.37 3.61 -10.39
N ILE A 101 8.80 2.56 -9.70
CA ILE A 101 9.01 2.58 -8.24
C ILE A 101 10.09 3.58 -7.83
N GLU A 102 11.21 3.62 -8.57
CA GLU A 102 12.35 4.48 -8.22
C GLU A 102 12.05 5.95 -8.54
N LYS A 103 11.40 6.24 -9.67
CA LYS A 103 10.96 7.60 -10.02
C LYS A 103 9.92 8.15 -9.05
N ALA A 104 9.04 7.27 -8.52
CA ALA A 104 8.07 7.63 -7.50
C ALA A 104 8.70 7.85 -6.11
N GLY A 105 10.02 7.70 -5.97
CA GLY A 105 10.75 7.95 -4.73
C GLY A 105 10.88 6.76 -3.80
N TYR A 106 10.70 5.54 -4.29
CA TYR A 106 10.82 4.33 -3.48
C TYR A 106 12.00 3.46 -3.92
N THR A 107 12.46 2.61 -3.02
CA THR A 107 13.20 1.38 -3.32
C THR A 107 12.27 0.19 -3.11
N TYR A 108 12.75 -1.02 -3.39
CA TYR A 108 11.91 -2.21 -3.25
C TYR A 108 12.70 -3.46 -2.90
N LYS A 109 11.99 -4.46 -2.38
CA LYS A 109 12.48 -5.83 -2.27
C LYS A 109 11.58 -6.76 -3.07
N ARG A 110 12.19 -7.74 -3.73
CA ARG A 110 11.51 -8.74 -4.56
C ARG A 110 11.51 -10.09 -3.87
N GLY A 111 10.42 -10.85 -4.05
CA GLY A 111 10.30 -12.17 -3.45
C GLY A 111 8.89 -12.75 -3.57
N LYS A 112 8.48 -13.44 -2.51
CA LYS A 112 7.14 -13.99 -2.37
C LYS A 112 6.53 -13.59 -1.04
N ALA A 113 5.38 -12.94 -1.11
CA ALA A 113 4.50 -12.68 0.05
C ALA A 113 3.70 -13.94 0.36
N SER A 114 3.45 -14.19 1.64
CA SER A 114 2.54 -15.22 2.13
C SER A 114 1.76 -14.73 3.34
N LEU A 115 0.63 -15.37 3.62
CA LEU A 115 -0.27 -15.04 4.73
C LEU A 115 -0.72 -16.30 5.44
N GLU A 116 -0.58 -16.35 6.77
CA GLU A 116 -1.16 -17.38 7.62
C GLU A 116 -2.67 -17.12 7.76
N THR A 117 -3.50 -18.02 7.29
CA THR A 117 -4.96 -17.84 7.29
C THR A 117 -5.62 -17.94 8.66
N ASP A 118 -4.99 -18.60 9.61
CA ASP A 118 -5.44 -18.73 11.00
C ASP A 118 -5.11 -17.49 11.85
N THR A 119 -3.90 -16.95 11.72
CA THR A 119 -3.40 -15.83 12.54
C THR A 119 -3.54 -14.47 11.85
N GLY A 120 -3.53 -14.43 10.51
CA GLY A 120 -3.46 -13.20 9.70
C GLY A 120 -2.07 -12.58 9.64
N LYS A 121 -1.02 -13.30 10.05
CA LYS A 121 0.36 -12.84 9.93
C LYS A 121 0.85 -12.95 8.50
N ASN A 122 1.47 -11.90 8.03
CA ASN A 122 2.10 -11.88 6.71
C ASN A 122 3.62 -12.02 6.81
N HIS A 123 4.20 -12.68 5.81
CA HIS A 123 5.63 -12.94 5.69
C HIS A 123 6.09 -12.62 4.27
N PHE A 124 7.37 -12.30 4.13
CA PHE A 124 7.98 -12.05 2.83
C PHE A 124 9.31 -12.78 2.71
N THR A 125 9.34 -13.77 1.82
CA THR A 125 10.58 -14.50 1.49
C THR A 125 11.27 -13.83 0.33
N LEU A 126 12.51 -13.37 0.52
CA LEU A 126 13.30 -12.76 -0.55
C LEU A 126 13.65 -13.79 -1.64
N ASP A 127 13.34 -13.44 -2.88
CA ASP A 127 13.66 -14.23 -4.07
C ASP A 127 13.83 -13.29 -5.27
N PRO A 128 15.03 -13.20 -5.87
CA PRO A 128 15.25 -12.35 -7.05
C PRO A 128 14.35 -12.68 -8.25
N ASN A 129 13.87 -13.94 -8.33
CA ASN A 129 12.97 -14.41 -9.38
C ASN A 129 11.48 -14.37 -8.97
N GLY A 130 11.18 -13.95 -7.74
CA GLY A 130 9.81 -13.82 -7.27
C GLY A 130 9.02 -12.80 -8.08
N ASN A 131 7.72 -12.98 -8.16
CA ASN A 131 6.81 -12.07 -8.85
C ASN A 131 6.09 -11.09 -7.90
N HIS A 132 6.45 -11.07 -6.62
CA HIS A 132 5.97 -10.11 -5.65
C HIS A 132 7.05 -9.07 -5.33
N THR A 133 6.60 -7.86 -5.05
CA THR A 133 7.49 -6.76 -4.68
C THR A 133 6.83 -5.96 -3.55
N TYR A 134 7.59 -5.56 -2.52
CA TYR A 134 7.12 -4.51 -1.63
C TYR A 134 8.05 -3.31 -1.68
N VAL A 135 7.45 -2.11 -1.55
CA VAL A 135 8.16 -0.84 -1.65
C VAL A 135 8.58 -0.32 -0.28
N ILE A 136 9.68 0.44 -0.28
CA ILE A 136 10.27 1.08 0.90
C ILE A 136 10.51 2.54 0.53
N LYS A 137 10.17 3.48 1.41
CA LYS A 137 10.45 4.90 1.19
C LYS A 137 11.95 5.14 0.97
N ALA A 138 12.30 5.81 -0.12
CA ALA A 138 13.66 6.27 -0.42
C ALA A 138 13.84 7.78 -0.20
N LYS A 139 12.75 8.48 0.12
CA LYS A 139 12.70 9.91 0.40
C LYS A 139 12.14 10.14 1.82
N PRO A 140 12.36 11.31 2.42
CA PRO A 140 11.72 11.66 3.69
C PRO A 140 10.19 11.81 3.52
N ASP A 141 9.45 11.70 4.61
CA ASP A 141 7.99 11.79 4.62
C ASP A 141 7.47 13.10 4.01
N SER A 142 8.19 14.21 4.21
CA SER A 142 7.85 15.49 3.61
C SER A 142 7.76 15.45 2.08
N TYR A 143 8.60 14.66 1.41
CA TYR A 143 8.56 14.52 -0.05
C TYR A 143 7.20 14.00 -0.53
N TYR A 144 6.67 12.95 0.10
CA TYR A 144 5.38 12.37 -0.27
C TYR A 144 4.22 13.25 0.18
N LYS A 145 4.34 13.84 1.38
CA LYS A 145 3.37 14.78 1.92
C LYS A 145 3.16 15.97 0.98
N ASP A 146 4.24 16.61 0.55
CA ASP A 146 4.18 17.80 -0.30
C ASP A 146 3.52 17.47 -1.64
N LEU A 147 3.90 16.34 -2.27
CA LEU A 147 3.27 15.89 -3.52
C LEU A 147 1.76 15.65 -3.39
N ILE A 148 1.33 15.06 -2.29
CA ILE A 148 -0.10 14.78 -2.07
C ILE A 148 -0.85 16.06 -1.75
N ASN A 149 -0.33 16.89 -0.86
CA ASN A 149 -0.95 18.15 -0.47
C ASN A 149 -1.12 19.11 -1.67
N GLU A 150 -0.15 19.16 -2.60
CA GLU A 150 -0.25 19.95 -3.85
C GLU A 150 -1.43 19.49 -4.74
N ILE A 151 -1.83 18.24 -4.66
CA ILE A 151 -2.92 17.69 -5.49
C ILE A 151 -4.29 17.93 -4.85
N ILE A 152 -4.36 17.90 -3.51
CA ILE A 152 -5.63 18.00 -2.78
C ILE A 152 -5.99 19.42 -2.36
N GLU A 153 -5.10 20.41 -2.57
CA GLU A 153 -5.40 21.85 -2.46
C GLU A 153 -6.29 22.33 -3.62
#